data_d61d4b78fb2888095240b4920493128f
#
_entry.id   d61d4b78fb2888095240b4920493128f
#
_cell.length_a   1.000
_cell.length_b   1.000
_cell.length_c   1.000
_cell.angle_alpha   90.00
_cell.angle_beta   90.00
_cell.angle_gamma   90.00
#
_symmetry.space_group_name_H-M   'P 1'
#
loop_
_entity.id
_entity.type
_entity.pdbx_description
1 polymer ?
#
loop_
_entity_poly.entity_id
_entity_poly.type
_entity_poly.pdbx_seq_one_letter_code
_entity_poly.pdbx_strand_id
1 'polypeptide(L)'
;RPVSMELIYPDTGETLQANAGLRVQGGDYIRGRYNPNSGPPAGKYSFRLYFRGDYGPGRLRHAIFPGLQVQDFNHIVLRAGMNDHSNPFIIDELVRRLSADMGQVAARGTFMNLYLNGSNKGYYNPTERIDSDFLNSWNGSDSEWDIIAQFGELREGNMVKWNQLKSALQRNLTIPQNYSAVERLLDIDNFIDYIMLNVYANTGDWPHNNWRAACERVPGAKWRFLVWDAEWSFGNNGRSVTGNNLSSGPLAGGADIAVFYRALQKNPEFRMRFADRVQIHYFNGGALTDENVLRRFREMKVEMSGVLGNLNSHVETAWVPRRRAIVMSQMAGQKIQFSDNAPQFSQNGGAVPTGYQLTLSASEGEVYYMVDGADPRRPGAMVETGKTVLSGNAVKWAMVPSADNGGNDLGKTWHGGSEPFDHDDWDSGNDGVGYDQNADY
;
A
#
# COMPACT_ATOMS: atom_id res chain seq x y z
N ARG A 1 -15.64 24.52 -8.31
CA ARG A 1 -16.24 25.10 -9.52
C ARG A 1 -16.54 23.99 -10.51
N PRO A 2 -17.63 24.05 -11.27
CA PRO A 2 -17.88 23.11 -12.38
C PRO A 2 -16.79 23.24 -13.44
N VAL A 3 -16.38 22.11 -14.03
CA VAL A 3 -15.45 22.04 -15.15
C VAL A 3 -15.87 20.91 -16.10
N SER A 4 -15.54 21.02 -17.37
CA SER A 4 -15.50 19.90 -18.29
C SER A 4 -14.07 19.37 -18.31
N MET A 5 -13.89 18.11 -17.96
CA MET A 5 -12.64 17.40 -18.05
C MET A 5 -12.59 16.67 -19.40
N GLU A 6 -11.49 16.79 -20.08
CA GLU A 6 -11.18 16.02 -21.26
C GLU A 6 -9.85 15.29 -21.05
N LEU A 7 -9.84 13.99 -21.26
CA LEU A 7 -8.66 13.13 -21.18
C LEU A 7 -8.36 12.67 -22.61
N ILE A 8 -7.14 12.92 -23.05
CA ILE A 8 -6.69 12.61 -24.41
C ILE A 8 -5.52 11.64 -24.33
N TYR A 9 -5.62 10.55 -25.07
CA TYR A 9 -4.56 9.56 -25.25
C TYR A 9 -3.93 9.75 -26.64
N PRO A 10 -2.77 10.44 -26.76
CA PRO A 10 -2.20 10.79 -28.06
C PRO A 10 -1.85 9.57 -28.92
N ASP A 11 -1.40 8.48 -28.28
CA ASP A 11 -0.93 7.27 -28.97
C ASP A 11 -2.06 6.48 -29.64
N THR A 12 -3.25 6.49 -29.05
CA THR A 12 -4.43 5.76 -29.57
C THR A 12 -5.43 6.67 -30.27
N GLY A 13 -5.36 7.99 -30.01
CA GLY A 13 -6.38 8.96 -30.42
C GLY A 13 -7.67 8.88 -29.60
N GLU A 14 -7.71 8.03 -28.57
CA GLU A 14 -8.87 7.92 -27.68
C GLU A 14 -9.05 9.21 -26.88
N THR A 15 -10.30 9.61 -26.68
CA THR A 15 -10.66 10.74 -25.84
C THR A 15 -11.81 10.40 -24.92
N LEU A 16 -11.76 10.91 -23.71
CA LEU A 16 -12.84 10.82 -22.73
C LEU A 16 -13.23 12.23 -22.28
N GLN A 17 -14.51 12.54 -22.29
CA GLN A 17 -15.04 13.77 -21.71
C GLN A 17 -15.96 13.48 -20.54
N ALA A 18 -15.77 14.19 -19.42
CA ALA A 18 -16.65 14.13 -18.26
C ALA A 18 -16.76 15.48 -17.57
N ASN A 19 -17.96 15.82 -17.12
CA ASN A 19 -18.15 16.99 -16.27
C ASN A 19 -17.77 16.65 -14.83
N ALA A 20 -17.13 17.56 -14.14
CA ALA A 20 -16.64 17.39 -12.77
C ALA A 20 -16.65 18.71 -11.99
N GLY A 21 -16.51 18.61 -10.68
CA GLY A 21 -16.13 19.76 -9.86
C GLY A 21 -14.61 19.86 -9.74
N LEU A 22 -14.05 21.06 -9.79
CA LEU A 22 -12.63 21.31 -9.58
C LEU A 22 -12.39 22.16 -8.33
N ARG A 23 -11.40 21.77 -7.55
CA ARG A 23 -10.92 22.51 -6.37
C ARG A 23 -9.40 22.47 -6.28
N VAL A 24 -8.78 23.56 -5.79
CA VAL A 24 -7.37 23.55 -5.41
C VAL A 24 -7.18 22.57 -4.26
N GLN A 25 -6.21 21.68 -4.41
CA GLN A 25 -5.82 20.66 -3.42
C GLN A 25 -4.66 21.20 -2.58
N GLY A 26 -4.63 20.86 -1.31
CA GLY A 26 -3.57 21.22 -0.34
C GLY A 26 -4.15 21.74 0.96
N GLY A 27 -3.29 22.05 1.91
CA GLY A 27 -3.63 22.69 3.18
C GLY A 27 -4.03 24.18 3.00
N ASP A 28 -4.38 24.84 4.09
CA ASP A 28 -4.79 26.25 4.05
C ASP A 28 -3.66 27.16 3.57
N TYR A 29 -2.42 26.82 3.87
CA TYR A 29 -1.24 27.51 3.35
C TYR A 29 -1.20 27.57 1.82
N ILE A 30 -1.47 26.44 1.15
CA ILE A 30 -1.48 26.35 -0.32
C ILE A 30 -2.71 27.02 -0.90
N ARG A 31 -3.90 26.73 -0.36
CA ARG A 31 -5.16 27.26 -0.87
C ARG A 31 -5.26 28.78 -0.76
N GLY A 32 -4.80 29.34 0.34
CA GLY A 32 -4.79 30.79 0.57
C GLY A 32 -3.84 31.56 -0.34
N ARG A 33 -2.86 30.88 -0.95
CA ARG A 33 -1.85 31.50 -1.84
C ARG A 33 -2.12 31.25 -3.32
N TYR A 34 -3.19 30.56 -3.65
CA TYR A 34 -3.53 30.26 -5.05
C TYR A 34 -3.70 31.54 -5.87
N ASN A 35 -2.93 31.65 -6.94
CA ASN A 35 -3.05 32.69 -7.96
C ASN A 35 -3.12 32.04 -9.34
N PRO A 36 -4.26 32.10 -10.04
CA PRO A 36 -4.42 31.46 -11.34
C PRO A 36 -3.57 32.09 -12.44
N ASN A 37 -3.07 33.30 -12.23
CA ASN A 37 -2.25 34.03 -13.19
C ASN A 37 -0.73 33.78 -13.02
N SER A 38 -0.33 33.08 -11.96
CA SER A 38 1.08 32.70 -11.75
C SER A 38 1.44 31.49 -12.59
N GLY A 39 2.64 31.49 -13.17
CA GLY A 39 3.21 30.37 -13.89
C GLY A 39 3.99 29.40 -13.00
N PRO A 40 4.39 28.21 -13.53
CA PRO A 40 5.29 27.29 -12.85
C PRO A 40 6.67 27.92 -12.60
N PRO A 41 7.39 27.49 -11.52
CA PRO A 41 6.91 26.58 -10.47
C PRO A 41 6.04 27.27 -9.43
N ALA A 42 6.13 28.58 -9.27
CA ALA A 42 5.46 29.32 -8.19
C ALA A 42 3.91 29.28 -8.27
N GLY A 43 3.36 29.14 -9.46
CA GLY A 43 1.93 29.04 -9.71
C GLY A 43 1.43 27.64 -10.03
N LYS A 44 2.24 26.61 -9.83
CA LYS A 44 1.85 25.23 -10.08
C LYS A 44 1.18 24.62 -8.84
N TYR A 45 -0.13 24.52 -8.88
CA TYR A 45 -0.93 24.05 -7.75
C TYR A 45 -1.59 22.71 -8.07
N SER A 46 -1.68 21.84 -7.07
CA SER A 46 -2.45 20.60 -7.15
C SER A 46 -3.94 20.91 -7.17
N PHE A 47 -4.69 20.08 -7.89
CA PHE A 47 -6.13 20.17 -7.97
C PHE A 47 -6.78 18.86 -7.56
N ARG A 48 -8.06 18.90 -7.23
CA ARG A 48 -8.89 17.74 -7.03
C ARG A 48 -10.13 17.83 -7.90
N LEU A 49 -10.35 16.79 -8.68
CA LEU A 49 -11.59 16.56 -9.42
C LEU A 49 -12.57 15.82 -8.51
N TYR A 50 -13.83 16.22 -8.60
CA TYR A 50 -14.95 15.62 -7.90
C TYR A 50 -15.97 15.15 -8.94
N PHE A 51 -16.25 13.87 -8.94
CA PHE A 51 -17.31 13.29 -9.76
C PHE A 51 -18.55 13.14 -8.87
N ARG A 52 -19.50 14.06 -9.02
CA ARG A 52 -20.74 14.12 -8.25
C ARG A 52 -21.90 14.48 -9.18
N GLY A 53 -23.09 13.99 -8.85
CA GLY A 53 -24.32 14.25 -9.61
C GLY A 53 -24.60 15.75 -9.88
N ASP A 54 -24.15 16.64 -8.99
CA ASP A 54 -24.27 18.11 -9.15
C ASP A 54 -23.48 18.68 -10.34
N TYR A 55 -22.45 17.94 -10.80
CA TYR A 55 -21.57 18.41 -11.89
C TYR A 55 -21.71 17.59 -13.16
N GLY A 56 -22.10 16.32 -13.04
CA GLY A 56 -22.15 15.40 -14.16
C GLY A 56 -22.35 13.96 -13.70
N PRO A 57 -21.63 12.98 -14.27
CA PRO A 57 -21.69 11.62 -13.77
C PRO A 57 -21.21 11.59 -12.32
N GLY A 58 -21.94 10.85 -11.46
CA GLY A 58 -21.62 10.75 -10.03
C GLY A 58 -20.28 10.09 -9.75
N ARG A 59 -19.76 9.34 -10.72
CA ARG A 59 -18.46 8.65 -10.69
C ARG A 59 -17.81 8.66 -12.06
N LEU A 60 -16.50 8.63 -12.09
CA LEU A 60 -15.73 8.43 -13.31
C LEU A 60 -15.41 6.95 -13.45
N ARG A 61 -15.99 6.30 -14.46
CA ARG A 61 -15.77 4.89 -14.78
C ARG A 61 -14.88 4.79 -16.00
N HIS A 62 -13.58 4.78 -15.77
CA HIS A 62 -12.59 4.69 -16.84
C HIS A 62 -11.24 4.23 -16.30
N ALA A 63 -10.52 3.42 -17.07
CA ALA A 63 -9.19 2.92 -16.72
C ALA A 63 -8.13 4.01 -16.91
N ILE A 64 -7.97 4.89 -15.91
CA ILE A 64 -6.97 5.97 -15.96
C ILE A 64 -5.58 5.48 -15.58
N PHE A 65 -5.49 4.58 -14.59
CA PHE A 65 -4.20 4.18 -14.02
C PHE A 65 -3.77 2.83 -14.61
N PRO A 66 -2.59 2.75 -15.27
CA PRO A 66 -2.11 1.52 -15.89
C PRO A 66 -2.02 0.38 -14.87
N GLY A 67 -2.54 -0.80 -15.24
CA GLY A 67 -2.49 -2.01 -14.43
C GLY A 67 -3.34 -1.99 -13.16
N LEU A 68 -4.21 -1.00 -12.97
CA LEU A 68 -5.17 -0.96 -11.87
C LEU A 68 -6.49 -1.59 -12.31
N GLN A 69 -7.01 -2.53 -11.49
CA GLN A 69 -8.34 -3.13 -11.74
C GLN A 69 -9.49 -2.21 -11.34
N VAL A 70 -9.28 -1.32 -10.37
CA VAL A 70 -10.26 -0.30 -9.97
C VAL A 70 -10.39 0.74 -11.09
N GLN A 71 -11.60 0.91 -11.62
CA GLN A 71 -11.91 1.81 -12.74
C GLN A 71 -13.07 2.76 -12.41
N ASP A 72 -13.37 2.93 -11.14
CA ASP A 72 -14.52 3.70 -10.67
C ASP A 72 -14.08 4.66 -9.56
N PHE A 73 -14.12 5.97 -9.82
CA PHE A 73 -13.55 7.00 -8.95
C PHE A 73 -14.57 8.10 -8.64
N ASN A 74 -14.71 8.45 -7.38
CA ASN A 74 -15.44 9.65 -6.94
C ASN A 74 -14.52 10.90 -6.94
N HIS A 75 -13.21 10.71 -6.78
CA HIS A 75 -12.22 11.78 -6.77
C HIS A 75 -10.92 11.36 -7.47
N ILE A 76 -10.28 12.34 -8.09
CA ILE A 76 -8.88 12.21 -8.54
C ILE A 76 -8.13 13.45 -8.10
N VAL A 77 -6.93 13.26 -7.56
CA VAL A 77 -6.02 14.35 -7.21
C VAL A 77 -5.01 14.53 -8.33
N LEU A 78 -4.98 15.71 -8.93
CA LEU A 78 -3.96 16.11 -9.89
C LEU A 78 -2.81 16.73 -9.10
N ARG A 79 -1.79 15.93 -8.77
CA ARG A 79 -0.65 16.40 -7.97
C ARG A 79 0.29 17.20 -8.85
N ALA A 80 0.62 18.40 -8.39
CA ALA A 80 1.54 19.29 -9.09
C ALA A 80 3.01 19.02 -8.78
N GLY A 81 3.30 18.24 -7.72
CA GLY A 81 4.65 17.99 -7.25
C GLY A 81 5.33 19.28 -6.80
N MET A 82 4.79 19.97 -5.80
CA MET A 82 5.32 21.26 -5.38
C MET A 82 6.78 21.19 -4.94
N ASN A 83 7.17 20.11 -4.28
CA ASN A 83 8.54 19.84 -3.84
C ASN A 83 9.26 18.83 -4.77
N ASP A 84 8.54 18.23 -5.69
CA ASP A 84 9.02 17.26 -6.68
C ASP A 84 8.68 17.74 -8.10
N HIS A 85 8.74 19.05 -8.33
CA HIS A 85 8.36 19.69 -9.58
C HIS A 85 9.50 19.72 -10.61
N SER A 86 10.68 19.36 -10.18
CA SER A 86 11.86 19.28 -11.03
C SER A 86 12.19 17.82 -11.35
N ASN A 87 13.29 17.57 -11.92
CA ASN A 87 13.75 16.26 -12.31
C ASN A 87 14.42 15.53 -11.12
N PRO A 88 13.97 14.34 -10.71
CA PRO A 88 12.85 13.57 -11.27
C PRO A 88 11.50 13.89 -10.58
N PHE A 89 10.48 14.17 -11.36
CA PHE A 89 9.10 14.37 -10.87
C PHE A 89 8.36 13.04 -10.58
N ILE A 90 8.98 12.10 -9.98
CA ILE A 90 8.38 10.76 -9.82
C ILE A 90 8.57 10.17 -8.43
N ILE A 91 9.17 10.91 -7.51
CA ILE A 91 9.60 10.38 -6.22
C ILE A 91 8.41 9.95 -5.34
N ASP A 92 7.37 10.76 -5.25
CA ASP A 92 6.18 10.38 -4.48
C ASP A 92 5.48 9.14 -5.04
N GLU A 93 5.37 9.06 -6.37
CA GLU A 93 4.80 7.88 -7.05
C GLU A 93 5.69 6.65 -6.85
N LEU A 94 7.01 6.79 -6.87
CA LEU A 94 7.95 5.68 -6.63
C LEU A 94 7.71 5.08 -5.24
N VAL A 95 7.60 5.90 -4.20
CA VAL A 95 7.33 5.41 -2.84
C VAL A 95 6.00 4.67 -2.77
N ARG A 96 4.95 5.16 -3.43
CA ARG A 96 3.64 4.49 -3.46
C ARG A 96 3.69 3.16 -4.20
N ARG A 97 4.39 3.08 -5.34
CA ARG A 97 4.57 1.83 -6.09
C ARG A 97 5.40 0.81 -5.32
N LEU A 98 6.45 1.24 -4.61
CA LEU A 98 7.20 0.35 -3.73
C LEU A 98 6.37 -0.14 -2.54
N SER A 99 5.50 0.71 -1.97
CA SER A 99 4.53 0.27 -0.96
C SER A 99 3.60 -0.84 -1.48
N ALA A 100 3.13 -0.69 -2.72
CA ALA A 100 2.32 -1.73 -3.37
C ALA A 100 3.11 -3.02 -3.65
N ASP A 101 4.39 -2.90 -4.04
CA ASP A 101 5.27 -4.07 -4.22
C ASP A 101 5.54 -4.80 -2.89
N MET A 102 5.45 -4.09 -1.77
CA MET A 102 5.48 -4.70 -0.43
C MET A 102 4.15 -5.39 -0.04
N GLY A 103 3.16 -5.41 -0.92
CA GLY A 103 1.84 -5.99 -0.67
C GLY A 103 0.89 -5.08 0.09
N GLN A 104 1.21 -3.78 0.21
CA GLN A 104 0.39 -2.82 0.94
C GLN A 104 -0.55 -2.07 -0.01
N VAL A 105 -1.72 -1.68 0.49
CA VAL A 105 -2.62 -0.77 -0.24
C VAL A 105 -1.95 0.59 -0.39
N ALA A 106 -1.86 1.08 -1.62
CA ALA A 106 -1.25 2.35 -1.93
C ALA A 106 -1.98 3.05 -3.09
N ALA A 107 -2.21 4.34 -2.96
CA ALA A 107 -2.83 5.13 -4.01
C ALA A 107 -2.00 5.09 -5.30
N ARG A 108 -2.62 4.67 -6.39
CA ARG A 108 -2.00 4.60 -7.72
C ARG A 108 -2.03 5.95 -8.41
N GLY A 109 -1.06 6.16 -9.28
CA GLY A 109 -0.99 7.35 -10.11
C GLY A 109 -0.41 7.06 -11.50
N THR A 110 -0.49 8.07 -12.34
CA THR A 110 0.10 8.11 -13.68
C THR A 110 0.63 9.52 -13.97
N PHE A 111 1.10 9.79 -15.16
CA PHE A 111 1.68 11.08 -15.54
C PHE A 111 0.98 11.65 -16.76
N MET A 112 0.73 12.95 -16.76
CA MET A 112 0.13 13.64 -17.89
C MET A 112 0.49 15.13 -17.91
N ASN A 113 0.31 15.78 -19.05
CA ASN A 113 0.31 17.23 -19.15
C ASN A 113 -1.11 17.77 -18.87
N LEU A 114 -1.20 18.81 -18.05
CA LEU A 114 -2.45 19.48 -17.72
C LEU A 114 -2.60 20.76 -18.53
N TYR A 115 -3.77 20.92 -19.16
CA TYR A 115 -4.19 22.16 -19.79
C TYR A 115 -5.42 22.73 -19.07
N LEU A 116 -5.41 24.02 -18.78
CA LEU A 116 -6.57 24.72 -18.24
C LEU A 116 -6.99 25.80 -19.26
N ASN A 117 -8.15 25.62 -19.87
CA ASN A 117 -8.67 26.50 -20.92
C ASN A 117 -7.61 26.74 -22.02
N GLY A 118 -7.02 25.70 -22.54
CA GLY A 118 -5.96 25.74 -23.55
C GLY A 118 -4.57 26.16 -23.07
N SER A 119 -4.44 26.64 -21.83
CA SER A 119 -3.15 27.02 -21.25
C SER A 119 -2.43 25.83 -20.64
N ASN A 120 -1.26 25.48 -21.14
CA ASN A 120 -0.42 24.42 -20.61
C ASN A 120 0.05 24.78 -19.18
N LYS A 121 -0.21 23.89 -18.22
CA LYS A 121 0.21 23.97 -16.81
C LYS A 121 1.38 23.04 -16.50
N GLY A 122 1.94 22.40 -17.51
CA GLY A 122 3.01 21.42 -17.37
C GLY A 122 2.51 20.05 -16.94
N TYR A 123 3.44 19.21 -16.54
CA TYR A 123 3.18 17.84 -16.14
C TYR A 123 2.58 17.74 -14.73
N TYR A 124 1.72 16.75 -14.55
CA TYR A 124 1.05 16.42 -13.30
C TYR A 124 1.11 14.90 -13.06
N ASN A 125 0.98 14.50 -11.79
CA ASN A 125 0.78 13.12 -11.39
C ASN A 125 -0.65 12.97 -10.86
N PRO A 126 -1.63 12.65 -11.72
CA PRO A 126 -2.95 12.23 -11.27
C PRO A 126 -2.82 11.00 -10.39
N THR A 127 -3.55 10.99 -9.27
CA THR A 127 -3.49 9.91 -8.31
C THR A 127 -4.84 9.71 -7.62
N GLU A 128 -5.09 8.50 -7.16
CA GLU A 128 -6.21 8.21 -6.27
C GLU A 128 -6.12 9.04 -5.00
N ARG A 129 -7.26 9.28 -4.39
CA ARG A 129 -7.34 9.94 -3.10
C ARG A 129 -7.61 8.92 -2.01
N ILE A 130 -6.79 8.90 -0.96
CA ILE A 130 -7.01 8.07 0.22
C ILE A 130 -8.19 8.63 1.02
N ASP A 131 -9.35 8.00 0.88
CA ASP A 131 -10.59 8.21 1.63
C ASP A 131 -11.36 6.88 1.73
N SER A 132 -12.55 6.87 2.34
CA SER A 132 -13.35 5.64 2.48
C SER A 132 -13.74 5.01 1.15
N ASP A 133 -14.02 5.82 0.11
CA ASP A 133 -14.33 5.30 -1.22
C ASP A 133 -13.15 4.53 -1.84
N PHE A 134 -11.95 5.09 -1.74
CA PHE A 134 -10.71 4.42 -2.15
C PHE A 134 -10.51 3.10 -1.41
N LEU A 135 -10.65 3.11 -0.08
CA LEU A 135 -10.43 1.92 0.74
C LEU A 135 -11.47 0.83 0.44
N ASN A 136 -12.71 1.20 0.25
CA ASN A 136 -13.78 0.28 -0.15
C ASN A 136 -13.52 -0.33 -1.53
N SER A 137 -13.09 0.47 -2.49
CA SER A 137 -12.74 -0.01 -3.84
C SER A 137 -11.60 -1.03 -3.82
N TRP A 138 -10.61 -0.84 -2.95
CA TRP A 138 -9.49 -1.76 -2.78
C TRP A 138 -9.85 -3.03 -1.99
N ASN A 139 -10.74 -2.92 -1.00
CA ASN A 139 -11.16 -4.06 -0.17
C ASN A 139 -12.35 -4.84 -0.74
N GLY A 140 -13.01 -4.32 -1.78
CA GLY A 140 -14.27 -4.87 -2.25
C GLY A 140 -15.38 -4.77 -1.21
N SER A 141 -15.38 -3.71 -0.38
CA SER A 141 -16.34 -3.50 0.71
C SER A 141 -17.14 -2.21 0.52
N ASP A 142 -18.21 -2.05 1.29
CA ASP A 142 -18.98 -0.81 1.41
C ASP A 142 -19.10 -0.45 2.90
N SER A 143 -17.96 -0.39 3.55
CA SER A 143 -17.86 -0.18 4.99
C SER A 143 -17.62 1.29 5.33
N GLU A 144 -17.95 1.66 6.56
CA GLU A 144 -17.48 2.90 7.16
C GLU A 144 -16.02 2.74 7.64
N TRP A 145 -15.26 3.83 7.60
CA TRP A 145 -13.86 3.86 7.99
C TRP A 145 -13.57 4.94 9.02
N ASP A 146 -12.62 4.67 9.89
CA ASP A 146 -11.93 5.70 10.67
C ASP A 146 -10.63 6.03 9.96
N ILE A 147 -10.42 7.30 9.55
CA ILE A 147 -9.23 7.74 8.84
C ILE A 147 -8.58 8.89 9.62
N ILE A 148 -7.33 8.69 10.01
CA ILE A 148 -6.51 9.66 10.72
C ILE A 148 -5.39 10.12 9.79
N ALA A 149 -5.03 11.39 9.90
CA ALA A 149 -3.95 12.00 9.13
C ALA A 149 -2.85 12.56 10.06
N GLN A 150 -1.90 13.23 9.44
CA GLN A 150 -0.83 13.96 10.11
C GLN A 150 -1.35 14.75 11.31
N PHE A 151 -0.51 14.90 12.31
CA PHE A 151 -0.83 15.56 13.60
C PHE A 151 -1.96 14.89 14.39
N GLY A 152 -2.35 13.65 14.06
CA GLY A 152 -3.49 12.96 14.66
C GLY A 152 -4.85 13.54 14.28
N GLU A 153 -4.93 14.23 13.13
CA GLU A 153 -6.15 14.87 12.65
C GLU A 153 -7.15 13.83 12.13
N LEU A 154 -8.37 13.86 12.65
CA LEU A 154 -9.47 13.05 12.15
C LEU A 154 -9.91 13.54 10.77
N ARG A 155 -9.92 12.65 9.79
CA ARG A 155 -10.41 12.91 8.43
C ARG A 155 -11.80 12.35 8.19
N GLU A 156 -12.05 11.13 8.64
CA GLU A 156 -13.33 10.45 8.52
C GLU A 156 -13.56 9.57 9.77
N GLY A 157 -14.80 9.30 10.11
CA GLY A 157 -15.18 8.42 11.21
C GLY A 157 -15.03 9.05 12.59
N ASN A 158 -14.34 8.37 13.51
CA ASN A 158 -14.11 8.82 14.89
C ASN A 158 -12.76 8.38 15.45
N MET A 159 -12.43 8.90 16.66
CA MET A 159 -11.14 8.66 17.33
C MET A 159 -11.16 7.52 18.34
N VAL A 160 -12.26 6.81 18.53
CA VAL A 160 -12.41 5.86 19.64
C VAL A 160 -11.35 4.78 19.57
N LYS A 161 -11.27 4.07 18.45
CA LYS A 161 -10.32 2.96 18.25
C LYS A 161 -8.86 3.44 18.16
N TRP A 162 -8.63 4.67 17.63
CA TRP A 162 -7.30 5.30 17.66
C TRP A 162 -6.82 5.57 19.07
N ASN A 163 -7.68 6.12 19.93
CA ASN A 163 -7.35 6.37 21.33
C ASN A 163 -7.14 5.08 22.11
N GLN A 164 -7.87 4.00 21.79
CA GLN A 164 -7.62 2.67 22.34
C GLN A 164 -6.22 2.15 21.96
N LEU A 165 -5.82 2.30 20.69
CA LEU A 165 -4.47 1.96 20.24
C LEU A 165 -3.41 2.79 20.99
N LYS A 166 -3.57 4.10 21.06
CA LYS A 166 -2.65 4.98 21.82
C LYS A 166 -2.51 4.55 23.29
N SER A 167 -3.61 4.23 23.94
CA SER A 167 -3.61 3.76 25.33
C SER A 167 -2.95 2.39 25.49
N ALA A 168 -3.14 1.47 24.54
CA ALA A 168 -2.49 0.16 24.55
C ALA A 168 -0.96 0.30 24.39
N LEU A 169 -0.51 1.19 23.51
CA LEU A 169 0.92 1.45 23.25
C LEU A 169 1.66 2.14 24.42
N GLN A 170 0.95 2.76 25.36
CA GLN A 170 1.55 3.34 26.55
C GLN A 170 1.90 2.31 27.63
N ARG A 171 1.39 1.08 27.52
CA ARG A 171 1.66 0.01 28.47
C ARG A 171 3.07 -0.55 28.28
N ASN A 172 3.56 -1.31 29.25
CA ASN A 172 4.80 -2.04 29.09
C ASN A 172 4.61 -3.20 28.08
N LEU A 173 5.07 -3.02 26.86
CA LEU A 173 4.90 -3.98 25.76
C LEU A 173 5.84 -5.18 25.85
N THR A 174 6.79 -5.22 26.80
CA THR A 174 7.58 -6.45 27.06
C THR A 174 6.74 -7.55 27.71
N ILE A 175 5.55 -7.18 28.23
CA ILE A 175 4.55 -8.12 28.76
C ILE A 175 3.73 -8.63 27.59
N PRO A 176 3.68 -9.97 27.33
CA PRO A 176 3.02 -10.53 26.13
C PRO A 176 1.55 -10.12 25.99
N GLN A 177 0.79 -10.06 27.07
CA GLN A 177 -0.64 -9.69 27.05
C GLN A 177 -0.84 -8.24 26.60
N ASN A 178 0.08 -7.34 26.96
CA ASN A 178 0.02 -5.93 26.51
C ASN A 178 0.38 -5.81 25.03
N TYR A 179 1.37 -6.57 24.57
CA TYR A 179 1.74 -6.62 23.15
C TYR A 179 0.60 -7.18 22.31
N SER A 180 0.02 -8.31 22.72
CA SER A 180 -1.16 -8.90 22.05
C SER A 180 -2.38 -7.96 22.02
N ALA A 181 -2.53 -7.08 23.03
CA ALA A 181 -3.58 -6.06 22.99
C ALA A 181 -3.33 -5.03 21.87
N VAL A 182 -2.08 -4.70 21.56
CA VAL A 182 -1.73 -3.84 20.42
C VAL A 182 -1.94 -4.58 19.11
N GLU A 183 -1.54 -5.85 18.99
CA GLU A 183 -1.72 -6.67 17.78
C GLU A 183 -3.19 -6.81 17.35
N ARG A 184 -4.13 -6.73 18.30
CA ARG A 184 -5.56 -6.72 18.00
C ARG A 184 -6.05 -5.40 17.40
N LEU A 185 -5.31 -4.32 17.57
CA LEU A 185 -5.69 -2.96 17.14
C LEU A 185 -4.85 -2.45 15.96
N LEU A 186 -3.63 -2.94 15.80
CA LEU A 186 -2.66 -2.51 14.80
C LEU A 186 -2.23 -3.70 13.94
N ASP A 187 -2.26 -3.54 12.64
CA ASP A 187 -1.61 -4.46 11.71
C ASP A 187 -0.08 -4.24 11.80
N ILE A 188 0.57 -5.12 12.55
CA ILE A 188 1.99 -4.99 12.87
C ILE A 188 2.86 -5.11 11.63
N ASP A 189 2.52 -6.01 10.69
CA ASP A 189 3.30 -6.18 9.45
C ASP A 189 3.18 -4.97 8.55
N ASN A 190 1.97 -4.45 8.37
CA ASN A 190 1.76 -3.20 7.65
C ASN A 190 2.55 -2.05 8.30
N PHE A 191 2.51 -1.92 9.63
CA PHE A 191 3.24 -0.87 10.33
C PHE A 191 4.76 -0.99 10.15
N ILE A 192 5.30 -2.21 10.22
CA ILE A 192 6.73 -2.47 9.97
C ILE A 192 7.09 -2.10 8.53
N ASP A 193 6.34 -2.55 7.55
CA ASP A 193 6.57 -2.24 6.14
C ASP A 193 6.52 -0.73 5.88
N TYR A 194 5.54 -0.07 6.47
CA TYR A 194 5.40 1.38 6.39
C TYR A 194 6.63 2.11 6.96
N ILE A 195 7.12 1.71 8.13
CA ILE A 195 8.35 2.27 8.73
C ILE A 195 9.56 1.96 7.85
N MET A 196 9.70 0.72 7.41
CA MET A 196 10.82 0.25 6.59
C MET A 196 10.95 1.02 5.28
N LEU A 197 9.84 1.24 4.59
CA LEU A 197 9.83 2.00 3.33
C LEU A 197 10.22 3.47 3.54
N ASN A 198 9.66 4.13 4.56
CA ASN A 198 10.00 5.52 4.88
C ASN A 198 11.46 5.68 5.32
N VAL A 199 12.01 4.68 6.02
CA VAL A 199 13.43 4.63 6.38
C VAL A 199 14.30 4.42 5.14
N TYR A 200 13.93 3.49 4.25
CA TYR A 200 14.65 3.27 2.99
C TYR A 200 14.65 4.51 2.11
N ALA A 201 13.50 5.12 1.93
CA ALA A 201 13.36 6.35 1.16
C ALA A 201 14.00 7.58 1.83
N ASN A 202 14.36 7.49 3.12
CA ASN A 202 14.77 8.60 3.97
C ASN A 202 13.78 9.76 3.89
N THR A 203 12.48 9.46 4.02
CA THR A 203 11.40 10.43 3.89
C THR A 203 11.57 11.58 4.87
N GLY A 204 11.53 12.81 4.38
CA GLY A 204 11.50 14.04 5.14
C GLY A 204 10.05 14.54 5.34
N ASP A 205 9.90 15.58 6.17
CA ASP A 205 8.58 16.08 6.58
C ASP A 205 7.66 14.95 7.10
N TRP A 206 8.28 13.97 7.71
CA TRP A 206 7.71 12.74 8.26
C TRP A 206 8.45 12.42 9.59
N PRO A 207 7.85 11.83 10.62
CA PRO A 207 6.50 11.24 10.70
C PRO A 207 5.45 12.15 11.37
N HIS A 208 5.74 13.44 11.58
CA HIS A 208 4.76 14.38 12.13
C HIS A 208 3.71 14.78 11.09
N ASN A 209 4.09 14.80 9.81
CA ASN A 209 3.28 15.13 8.66
C ASN A 209 3.29 13.96 7.64
N ASN A 210 2.58 14.09 6.53
CA ASN A 210 2.68 13.25 5.33
C ASN A 210 2.40 11.75 5.56
N TRP A 211 1.29 11.43 6.23
CA TRP A 211 0.83 10.05 6.43
C TRP A 211 -0.68 9.94 6.52
N ARG A 212 -1.17 8.72 6.36
CA ARG A 212 -2.54 8.33 6.65
C ARG A 212 -2.53 7.03 7.44
N ALA A 213 -3.51 6.89 8.33
CA ALA A 213 -3.85 5.62 8.95
C ALA A 213 -5.35 5.40 8.79
N ALA A 214 -5.74 4.17 8.51
CA ALA A 214 -7.13 3.80 8.29
C ALA A 214 -7.47 2.51 9.03
N CYS A 215 -8.70 2.43 9.54
CA CYS A 215 -9.26 1.24 10.17
C CYS A 215 -10.71 1.10 9.74
N GLU A 216 -11.05 -0.04 9.17
CA GLU A 216 -12.43 -0.38 8.83
C GLU A 216 -13.27 -0.50 10.10
N ARG A 217 -14.54 -0.05 10.06
CA ARG A 217 -15.43 -0.07 11.23
C ARG A 217 -16.19 -1.38 11.32
N VAL A 218 -15.43 -2.49 11.26
CA VAL A 218 -15.94 -3.86 11.43
C VAL A 218 -15.19 -4.56 12.58
N PRO A 219 -15.80 -5.61 13.19
CA PRO A 219 -15.15 -6.39 14.23
C PRO A 219 -13.81 -6.97 13.77
N GLY A 220 -12.80 -6.92 14.63
CA GLY A 220 -11.47 -7.47 14.33
C GLY A 220 -10.59 -6.63 13.38
N ALA A 221 -11.11 -5.60 12.72
CA ALA A 221 -10.30 -4.75 11.87
C ALA A 221 -9.20 -4.04 12.65
N LYS A 222 -8.08 -3.80 11.98
CA LYS A 222 -6.86 -3.22 12.56
C LYS A 222 -6.48 -1.93 11.84
N TRP A 223 -5.82 -1.03 12.53
CA TRP A 223 -5.22 0.15 11.93
C TRP A 223 -4.12 -0.27 10.96
N ARG A 224 -4.14 0.34 9.77
CA ARG A 224 -3.10 0.24 8.74
C ARG A 224 -2.61 1.61 8.38
N PHE A 225 -1.30 1.72 8.14
CA PHE A 225 -0.66 2.95 7.70
C PHE A 225 -0.47 2.93 6.19
N LEU A 226 -0.71 4.08 5.56
CA LEU A 226 -0.58 4.27 4.12
C LEU A 226 0.41 5.41 3.85
N VAL A 227 1.27 5.22 2.85
CA VAL A 227 2.19 6.25 2.39
C VAL A 227 1.41 7.38 1.70
N TRP A 228 1.84 8.61 1.97
CA TRP A 228 1.22 9.79 1.41
C TRP A 228 2.20 10.94 1.41
N ASP A 229 2.35 11.63 0.26
CA ASP A 229 3.12 12.88 0.12
C ASP A 229 4.60 12.71 0.46
N ALA A 230 5.23 11.68 -0.11
CA ALA A 230 6.64 11.35 0.12
C ALA A 230 7.60 12.08 -0.83
N GLU A 231 7.26 13.30 -1.26
CA GLU A 231 8.06 14.10 -2.21
C GLU A 231 9.50 14.36 -1.70
N TRP A 232 9.68 14.45 -0.38
CA TRP A 232 11.00 14.65 0.24
C TRP A 232 11.65 13.30 0.55
N SER A 233 12.08 12.59 -0.48
CA SER A 233 12.73 11.29 -0.32
C SER A 233 13.71 11.02 -1.48
N PHE A 234 14.42 9.89 -1.44
CA PHE A 234 15.36 9.46 -2.48
C PHE A 234 16.38 10.51 -2.94
N GLY A 235 16.86 11.32 -2.01
CA GLY A 235 17.80 12.41 -2.32
C GLY A 235 17.14 13.74 -2.65
N ASN A 236 15.85 13.75 -2.94
CA ASN A 236 15.12 14.98 -3.20
C ASN A 236 15.07 15.87 -1.95
N ASN A 237 15.06 17.17 -2.16
CA ASN A 237 15.00 18.18 -1.11
C ASN A 237 16.07 18.02 -0.02
N GLY A 238 17.31 17.70 -0.43
CA GLY A 238 18.47 17.58 0.47
C GLY A 238 18.48 16.31 1.33
N ARG A 239 17.65 15.30 1.05
CA ARG A 239 17.66 14.04 1.79
C ARG A 239 18.92 13.23 1.46
N SER A 240 19.74 12.98 2.47
CA SER A 240 20.99 12.24 2.28
C SER A 240 20.78 10.74 2.14
N VAL A 241 21.53 10.08 1.26
CA VAL A 241 21.55 8.62 1.17
C VAL A 241 22.00 7.96 2.49
N THR A 242 22.78 8.65 3.31
CA THR A 242 23.26 8.20 4.62
C THR A 242 22.31 8.58 5.78
N GLY A 243 21.24 9.33 5.50
CA GLY A 243 20.31 9.77 6.54
C GLY A 243 19.75 8.62 7.35
N ASN A 244 19.67 8.81 8.67
CA ASN A 244 19.18 7.82 9.62
C ASN A 244 17.88 8.29 10.27
N ASN A 245 16.77 7.75 9.81
CA ASN A 245 15.45 8.06 10.36
C ASN A 245 15.11 7.21 11.62
N LEU A 246 15.87 6.15 11.91
CA LEU A 246 15.59 5.20 13.00
C LEU A 246 16.04 5.70 14.37
N SER A 247 17.28 6.15 14.49
CA SER A 247 17.91 6.40 15.81
C SER A 247 18.09 7.87 16.16
N SER A 248 18.34 8.73 15.19
CA SER A 248 18.68 10.14 15.41
C SER A 248 17.81 11.11 14.62
N GLY A 249 16.92 10.58 13.83
CA GLY A 249 16.06 11.34 12.93
C GLY A 249 14.60 11.42 13.43
N PRO A 250 13.66 11.49 12.52
CA PRO A 250 12.24 11.69 12.76
C PRO A 250 11.61 10.71 13.76
N LEU A 251 12.03 9.44 13.80
CA LEU A 251 11.50 8.45 14.76
C LEU A 251 11.99 8.63 16.19
N ALA A 252 12.95 9.52 16.44
CA ALA A 252 13.32 9.97 17.80
C ALA A 252 12.36 11.04 18.36
N GLY A 253 11.53 11.66 17.50
CA GLY A 253 10.63 12.76 17.85
C GLY A 253 9.36 12.36 18.61
N GLY A 254 8.46 13.33 18.81
CA GLY A 254 7.22 13.18 19.57
C GLY A 254 5.97 12.85 18.75
N ALA A 255 6.07 12.70 17.43
CA ALA A 255 4.93 12.34 16.59
C ALA A 255 4.37 10.95 16.93
N ASP A 256 3.06 10.75 16.76
CA ASP A 256 2.38 9.50 17.12
C ASP A 256 3.10 8.26 16.53
N ILE A 257 3.46 8.28 15.25
CA ILE A 257 4.19 7.18 14.60
C ILE A 257 5.54 6.90 15.28
N ALA A 258 6.28 7.96 15.64
CA ALA A 258 7.56 7.81 16.31
C ALA A 258 7.39 7.23 17.72
N VAL A 259 6.36 7.66 18.44
CA VAL A 259 6.01 7.12 19.77
C VAL A 259 5.62 5.64 19.65
N PHE A 260 4.82 5.27 18.66
CA PHE A 260 4.38 3.90 18.40
C PHE A 260 5.58 2.99 18.10
N TYR A 261 6.44 3.42 17.18
CA TYR A 261 7.66 2.67 16.84
C TYR A 261 8.54 2.41 18.05
N ARG A 262 8.85 3.46 18.85
CA ARG A 262 9.70 3.32 20.03
C ARG A 262 9.08 2.47 21.14
N ALA A 263 7.75 2.48 21.27
CA ALA A 263 7.07 1.60 22.21
C ALA A 263 7.19 0.13 21.77
N LEU A 264 6.88 -0.15 20.52
CA LEU A 264 6.93 -1.49 19.91
C LEU A 264 8.35 -2.04 19.86
N GLN A 265 9.33 -1.21 19.50
CA GLN A 265 10.75 -1.61 19.37
C GLN A 265 11.36 -2.16 20.68
N LYS A 266 10.78 -1.84 21.85
CA LYS A 266 11.19 -2.44 23.13
C LYS A 266 10.86 -3.92 23.23
N ASN A 267 9.84 -4.39 22.51
CA ASN A 267 9.41 -5.78 22.52
C ASN A 267 10.33 -6.64 21.61
N PRO A 268 10.91 -7.73 22.10
CA PRO A 268 11.75 -8.61 21.29
C PRO A 268 10.98 -9.27 20.14
N GLU A 269 9.71 -9.63 20.34
CA GLU A 269 8.87 -10.21 19.29
C GLU A 269 8.66 -9.24 18.13
N PHE A 270 8.41 -7.94 18.41
CA PHE A 270 8.33 -6.92 17.38
C PHE A 270 9.63 -6.80 16.57
N ARG A 271 10.79 -6.82 17.24
CA ARG A 271 12.09 -6.73 16.55
C ARG A 271 12.36 -7.96 15.69
N MET A 272 11.97 -9.14 16.14
CA MET A 272 12.09 -10.37 15.36
C MET A 272 11.17 -10.35 14.15
N ARG A 273 9.92 -9.96 14.32
CA ARG A 273 8.97 -9.78 13.22
C ARG A 273 9.42 -8.70 12.22
N PHE A 274 10.07 -7.65 12.71
CA PHE A 274 10.71 -6.65 11.84
C PHE A 274 11.83 -7.28 11.00
N ALA A 275 12.66 -8.13 11.60
CA ALA A 275 13.71 -8.85 10.91
C ALA A 275 13.16 -9.83 9.86
N ASP A 276 12.04 -10.52 10.14
CA ASP A 276 11.34 -11.35 9.17
C ASP A 276 10.86 -10.52 7.96
N ARG A 277 10.31 -9.33 8.20
CA ARG A 277 9.92 -8.41 7.11
C ARG A 277 11.13 -7.87 6.32
N VAL A 278 12.29 -7.69 6.97
CA VAL A 278 13.54 -7.38 6.27
C VAL A 278 13.91 -8.52 5.30
N GLN A 279 13.82 -9.79 5.71
CA GLN A 279 14.06 -10.92 4.82
C GLN A 279 13.14 -10.93 3.60
N ILE A 280 11.87 -10.60 3.78
CA ILE A 280 10.90 -10.55 2.68
C ILE A 280 11.23 -9.42 1.68
N HIS A 281 11.60 -8.23 2.16
CA HIS A 281 11.67 -7.05 1.31
C HIS A 281 13.06 -6.68 0.83
N TYR A 282 14.12 -7.04 1.57
CA TYR A 282 15.50 -6.69 1.21
C TYR A 282 16.28 -7.82 0.56
N PHE A 283 15.71 -9.04 0.51
CA PHE A 283 16.35 -10.23 -0.06
C PHE A 283 15.44 -10.89 -1.10
N ASN A 284 15.98 -11.82 -1.84
CA ASN A 284 15.25 -12.78 -2.68
C ASN A 284 14.24 -12.16 -3.66
N GLY A 285 14.59 -11.03 -4.28
CA GLY A 285 13.71 -10.34 -5.21
C GLY A 285 12.59 -9.52 -4.54
N GLY A 286 12.68 -9.29 -3.23
CA GLY A 286 11.74 -8.47 -2.49
C GLY A 286 11.70 -7.02 -2.95
N ALA A 287 10.68 -6.31 -2.51
CA ALA A 287 10.32 -4.97 -3.00
C ALA A 287 11.42 -3.91 -2.88
N LEU A 288 12.29 -4.01 -1.87
CA LEU A 288 13.36 -3.05 -1.58
C LEU A 288 14.77 -3.58 -1.93
N THR A 289 14.85 -4.63 -2.75
CA THR A 289 16.10 -5.02 -3.38
C THR A 289 16.51 -3.98 -4.42
N ASP A 290 17.82 -3.84 -4.64
CA ASP A 290 18.36 -2.88 -5.61
C ASP A 290 17.75 -3.08 -6.99
N GLU A 291 17.60 -4.34 -7.39
CA GLU A 291 17.03 -4.74 -8.68
C GLU A 291 15.57 -4.32 -8.83
N ASN A 292 14.73 -4.56 -7.84
CA ASN A 292 13.31 -4.20 -7.90
C ASN A 292 13.09 -2.68 -7.86
N VAL A 293 13.82 -1.97 -6.99
CA VAL A 293 13.75 -0.50 -6.94
C VAL A 293 14.19 0.13 -8.27
N LEU A 294 15.29 -0.37 -8.87
CA LEU A 294 15.75 0.08 -10.19
C LEU A 294 14.72 -0.22 -11.28
N ARG A 295 14.13 -1.40 -11.27
CA ARG A 295 13.08 -1.76 -12.21
C ARG A 295 11.90 -0.78 -12.13
N ARG A 296 11.36 -0.52 -10.94
CA ARG A 296 10.27 0.44 -10.74
C ARG A 296 10.61 1.85 -11.19
N PHE A 297 11.78 2.32 -10.83
CA PHE A 297 12.23 3.65 -11.24
C PHE A 297 12.34 3.77 -12.78
N ARG A 298 12.89 2.74 -13.45
CA ARG A 298 13.05 2.72 -14.91
C ARG A 298 11.71 2.63 -15.63
N GLU A 299 10.79 1.80 -15.15
CA GLU A 299 9.41 1.75 -15.67
C GLU A 299 8.77 3.14 -15.66
N MET A 300 8.89 3.85 -14.55
CA MET A 300 8.34 5.20 -14.41
C MET A 300 9.06 6.22 -15.29
N LYS A 301 10.37 6.09 -15.50
CA LYS A 301 11.08 6.93 -16.49
C LYS A 301 10.55 6.74 -17.89
N VAL A 302 10.22 5.51 -18.27
CA VAL A 302 9.59 5.22 -19.57
C VAL A 302 8.21 5.86 -19.66
N GLU A 303 7.36 5.69 -18.65
CA GLU A 303 6.04 6.34 -18.60
C GLU A 303 6.16 7.88 -18.68
N MET A 304 7.14 8.45 -17.98
CA MET A 304 7.36 9.90 -17.94
C MET A 304 7.93 10.46 -19.25
N SER A 305 8.58 9.66 -20.08
CA SER A 305 9.29 10.11 -21.28
C SER A 305 8.41 10.84 -22.29
N GLY A 306 7.11 10.50 -22.33
CA GLY A 306 6.10 11.18 -23.15
C GLY A 306 5.62 12.53 -22.57
N VAL A 307 5.93 12.81 -21.30
CA VAL A 307 5.44 13.99 -20.57
C VAL A 307 6.58 14.95 -20.23
N LEU A 308 7.69 14.42 -19.76
CA LEU A 308 8.91 15.15 -19.39
C LEU A 308 10.11 14.42 -19.93
N GLY A 309 10.86 15.06 -20.83
CA GLY A 309 12.14 14.55 -21.31
C GLY A 309 13.18 14.51 -20.19
N ASN A 310 14.26 13.80 -20.39
CA ASN A 310 15.47 13.79 -19.53
C ASN A 310 15.22 13.80 -18.02
N LEU A 311 14.81 12.67 -17.47
CA LEU A 311 14.84 12.45 -16.04
C LEU A 311 16.27 12.15 -15.59
N ASN A 312 16.71 12.78 -14.49
CA ASN A 312 18.05 12.51 -13.95
C ASN A 312 18.15 11.07 -13.43
N SER A 313 19.38 10.61 -13.27
CA SER A 313 19.67 9.24 -12.85
C SER A 313 20.05 9.12 -11.37
N HIS A 314 19.77 10.14 -10.54
CA HIS A 314 20.23 10.17 -9.14
C HIS A 314 19.79 8.92 -8.35
N VAL A 315 18.55 8.48 -8.52
CA VAL A 315 18.06 7.26 -7.85
C VAL A 315 18.87 6.04 -8.28
N GLU A 316 19.16 5.91 -9.59
CA GLU A 316 19.91 4.77 -10.14
C GLU A 316 21.40 4.80 -9.75
N THR A 317 22.03 5.99 -9.81
CA THR A 317 23.49 6.10 -9.73
C THR A 317 24.01 6.42 -8.34
N ALA A 318 23.23 7.09 -7.51
CA ALA A 318 23.66 7.58 -6.21
C ALA A 318 22.88 6.99 -5.03
N TRP A 319 21.60 6.66 -5.20
CA TRP A 319 20.76 6.17 -4.11
C TRP A 319 20.81 4.64 -4.00
N VAL A 320 20.27 3.94 -4.99
CA VAL A 320 20.11 2.47 -4.94
C VAL A 320 21.41 1.74 -4.67
N PRO A 321 22.55 2.03 -5.33
CA PRO A 321 23.78 1.28 -5.10
C PRO A 321 24.32 1.32 -3.68
N ARG A 322 23.80 2.21 -2.84
CA ARG A 322 24.33 2.45 -1.48
C ARG A 322 23.30 2.27 -0.39
N ARG A 323 22.03 2.56 -0.69
CA ARG A 323 21.02 2.77 0.37
C ARG A 323 20.69 1.50 1.15
N ARG A 324 20.54 0.38 0.46
CA ARG A 324 20.18 -0.90 1.11
C ARG A 324 21.17 -1.27 2.22
N ALA A 325 22.45 -1.32 1.92
CA ALA A 325 23.48 -1.67 2.89
C ALA A 325 23.53 -0.69 4.08
N ILE A 326 23.37 0.60 3.82
CA ILE A 326 23.34 1.64 4.87
C ILE A 326 22.15 1.41 5.82
N VAL A 327 20.96 1.21 5.28
CA VAL A 327 19.75 1.01 6.11
C VAL A 327 19.80 -0.29 6.90
N MET A 328 20.31 -1.38 6.31
CA MET A 328 20.52 -2.63 7.01
C MET A 328 21.47 -2.46 8.21
N SER A 329 22.57 -1.73 8.04
CA SER A 329 23.47 -1.39 9.15
C SER A 329 22.78 -0.54 10.22
N GLN A 330 21.94 0.40 9.84
CA GLN A 330 21.14 1.22 10.77
C GLN A 330 20.14 0.38 11.56
N MET A 331 19.48 -0.60 10.94
CA MET A 331 18.55 -1.54 11.56
C MET A 331 19.25 -2.46 12.56
N ALA A 332 20.42 -3.00 12.19
CA ALA A 332 21.24 -3.81 13.09
C ALA A 332 21.62 -3.02 14.36
N GLY A 333 21.96 -1.74 14.24
CA GLY A 333 22.20 -0.82 15.34
C GLY A 333 20.98 -0.62 16.27
N GLN A 334 19.77 -0.92 15.80
CA GLN A 334 18.52 -0.91 16.57
C GLN A 334 18.14 -2.30 17.14
N LYS A 335 19.06 -3.25 17.16
CA LYS A 335 18.83 -4.64 17.59
C LYS A 335 17.78 -5.39 16.74
N ILE A 336 17.58 -4.96 15.50
CA ILE A 336 16.83 -5.70 14.50
C ILE A 336 17.86 -6.62 13.83
N GLN A 337 17.86 -7.89 14.26
CA GLN A 337 18.82 -8.88 13.80
C GLN A 337 18.18 -9.73 12.71
N PHE A 338 18.69 -9.67 11.53
CA PHE A 338 18.36 -10.53 10.39
C PHE A 338 19.60 -11.37 10.05
N SER A 339 19.38 -12.54 9.49
CA SER A 339 20.43 -13.51 9.19
C SER A 339 20.60 -13.66 7.68
N ASP A 340 21.84 -13.66 7.21
CA ASP A 340 22.17 -14.07 5.85
C ASP A 340 21.96 -15.58 5.63
N ASN A 341 21.80 -16.35 6.73
CA ASN A 341 21.54 -17.78 6.75
C ASN A 341 20.04 -18.13 6.90
N ALA A 342 19.14 -17.20 6.57
CA ALA A 342 17.71 -17.48 6.55
C ALA A 342 17.41 -18.66 5.60
N PRO A 343 16.34 -19.45 5.88
CA PRO A 343 15.93 -20.52 4.98
C PRO A 343 15.75 -20.04 3.55
N GLN A 344 16.27 -20.83 2.62
CA GLN A 344 16.16 -20.56 1.19
C GLN A 344 14.96 -21.33 0.62
N PHE A 345 14.25 -20.70 -0.29
CA PHE A 345 13.11 -21.27 -0.99
C PHE A 345 13.47 -21.50 -2.47
N SER A 346 13.05 -22.62 -3.05
CA SER A 346 13.20 -22.83 -4.49
C SER A 346 12.41 -21.79 -5.31
N GLN A 347 11.41 -21.16 -4.70
CA GLN A 347 10.64 -20.04 -5.28
C GLN A 347 10.17 -19.12 -4.14
N ASN A 348 10.43 -17.82 -4.27
CA ASN A 348 10.02 -16.80 -3.30
C ASN A 348 8.75 -16.08 -3.79
N GLY A 349 7.58 -16.70 -3.59
CA GLY A 349 6.29 -16.16 -4.03
C GLY A 349 6.06 -16.26 -5.54
N GLY A 350 4.94 -15.67 -6.01
CA GLY A 350 4.53 -15.71 -7.41
C GLY A 350 3.73 -16.95 -7.80
N ALA A 351 3.26 -16.98 -9.05
CA ALA A 351 2.52 -18.10 -9.59
C ALA A 351 3.44 -19.29 -9.86
N VAL A 352 2.96 -20.48 -9.55
CA VAL A 352 3.63 -21.75 -9.80
C VAL A 352 2.70 -22.69 -10.55
N PRO A 353 3.23 -23.60 -11.39
CA PRO A 353 2.39 -24.60 -12.05
C PRO A 353 1.78 -25.58 -11.05
N THR A 354 0.65 -26.17 -11.41
CA THR A 354 0.01 -27.23 -10.61
C THR A 354 1.00 -28.38 -10.35
N GLY A 355 1.08 -28.82 -9.09
CA GLY A 355 2.00 -29.87 -8.66
C GLY A 355 3.44 -29.41 -8.40
N TYR A 356 3.69 -28.11 -8.42
CA TYR A 356 5.00 -27.55 -8.05
C TYR A 356 5.38 -27.96 -6.61
N GLN A 357 6.60 -28.49 -6.45
CA GLN A 357 7.14 -28.85 -5.16
C GLN A 357 8.07 -27.74 -4.67
N LEU A 358 7.63 -27.01 -3.65
CA LEU A 358 8.46 -26.02 -2.99
C LEU A 358 9.53 -26.74 -2.13
N THR A 359 10.79 -26.45 -2.42
CA THR A 359 11.91 -26.93 -1.61
C THR A 359 12.35 -25.83 -0.66
N LEU A 360 12.51 -26.21 0.60
CA LEU A 360 13.05 -25.37 1.68
C LEU A 360 14.41 -25.95 2.10
N SER A 361 15.41 -25.11 2.25
CA SER A 361 16.74 -25.50 2.73
C SER A 361 17.30 -24.47 3.68
N ALA A 362 18.09 -24.88 4.64
CA ALA A 362 18.86 -24.01 5.52
C ALA A 362 20.32 -24.47 5.51
N SER A 363 21.25 -23.53 5.65
CA SER A 363 22.68 -23.81 5.79
C SER A 363 23.02 -24.44 7.14
N GLU A 364 22.20 -24.17 8.15
CA GLU A 364 22.36 -24.66 9.53
C GLU A 364 20.99 -24.90 10.18
N GLY A 365 20.91 -25.83 11.13
CA GLY A 365 19.70 -26.09 11.92
C GLY A 365 18.59 -26.82 11.17
N GLU A 366 17.38 -26.74 11.69
CA GLU A 366 16.16 -27.35 11.16
C GLU A 366 15.19 -26.26 10.65
N VAL A 367 14.46 -26.57 9.57
CA VAL A 367 13.46 -25.66 9.01
C VAL A 367 12.08 -26.04 9.53
N TYR A 368 11.45 -25.13 10.23
CA TYR A 368 10.05 -25.24 10.65
C TYR A 368 9.19 -24.35 9.75
N TYR A 369 8.07 -24.86 9.30
CA TYR A 369 7.16 -24.11 8.43
C TYR A 369 5.70 -24.34 8.77
N MET A 370 4.86 -23.37 8.40
CA MET A 370 3.40 -23.44 8.45
C MET A 370 2.85 -23.09 7.07
N VAL A 371 1.67 -23.62 6.75
CA VAL A 371 0.97 -23.35 5.46
C VAL A 371 -0.26 -22.47 5.61
N ASP A 372 -0.61 -22.12 6.83
CA ASP A 372 -1.78 -21.32 7.20
C ASP A 372 -1.45 -19.87 7.57
N GLY A 373 -0.18 -19.48 7.40
CA GLY A 373 0.31 -18.15 7.81
C GLY A 373 0.53 -17.98 9.31
N ALA A 374 0.38 -19.04 10.12
CA ALA A 374 0.71 -19.00 11.53
C ALA A 374 2.24 -18.94 11.74
N ASP A 375 2.66 -18.42 12.89
CA ASP A 375 4.07 -18.41 13.27
C ASP A 375 4.47 -19.78 13.84
N PRO A 376 5.39 -20.51 13.19
CA PRO A 376 5.81 -21.85 13.65
C PRO A 376 6.50 -21.86 15.02
N ARG A 377 6.90 -20.70 15.54
CA ARG A 377 7.49 -20.55 16.88
C ARG A 377 6.46 -20.51 18.01
N ARG A 378 5.18 -20.31 17.70
CA ARG A 378 4.14 -20.17 18.74
C ARG A 378 3.81 -21.53 19.35
N PRO A 379 3.77 -21.64 20.71
CA PRO A 379 3.30 -22.85 21.38
C PRO A 379 1.87 -23.19 20.94
N GLY A 380 1.66 -24.41 20.49
CA GLY A 380 0.38 -24.87 19.95
C GLY A 380 0.29 -24.85 18.42
N ALA A 381 1.27 -24.30 17.73
CA ALA A 381 1.51 -24.63 16.33
C ALA A 381 1.96 -26.10 16.30
N MET A 382 0.99 -27.03 16.21
CA MET A 382 1.31 -28.45 16.04
C MET A 382 1.94 -28.62 14.67
N VAL A 383 3.15 -29.10 14.62
CA VAL A 383 3.73 -29.67 13.40
C VAL A 383 2.93 -30.93 13.09
N GLU A 384 1.78 -30.79 12.47
CA GLU A 384 1.18 -31.93 11.79
C GLU A 384 2.03 -32.19 10.54
N THR A 385 2.80 -33.24 10.59
CA THR A 385 3.49 -33.79 9.42
C THR A 385 2.43 -34.06 8.35
N GLY A 386 2.32 -33.11 7.40
CA GLY A 386 1.65 -33.35 6.12
C GLY A 386 0.21 -33.85 6.16
N LYS A 387 -0.69 -33.22 6.90
CA LYS A 387 -2.12 -33.45 6.68
C LYS A 387 -2.55 -32.66 5.45
N THR A 388 -2.81 -33.37 4.35
CA THR A 388 -3.50 -32.79 3.21
C THR A 388 -4.89 -32.35 3.67
N VAL A 389 -5.10 -31.06 3.87
CA VAL A 389 -6.40 -30.51 4.30
C VAL A 389 -7.44 -30.67 3.21
N LEU A 390 -7.01 -30.59 1.95
CA LEU A 390 -7.82 -30.88 0.77
C LEU A 390 -6.94 -31.53 -0.31
N SER A 391 -7.23 -32.78 -0.66
CA SER A 391 -6.57 -33.41 -1.80
C SER A 391 -6.94 -32.67 -3.08
N GLY A 392 -6.01 -32.56 -4.05
CA GLY A 392 -6.31 -32.06 -5.40
C GLY A 392 -7.47 -32.80 -6.04
N ASN A 393 -7.63 -34.10 -5.71
CA ASN A 393 -8.71 -34.96 -6.20
C ASN A 393 -9.92 -35.03 -5.25
N ALA A 394 -10.01 -34.20 -4.21
CA ALA A 394 -11.18 -34.17 -3.35
C ALA A 394 -12.39 -33.65 -4.15
N VAL A 395 -13.52 -34.31 -3.98
CA VAL A 395 -14.79 -33.81 -4.51
C VAL A 395 -15.10 -32.48 -3.85
N LYS A 396 -15.42 -31.50 -4.64
CA LYS A 396 -15.82 -30.16 -4.22
C LYS A 396 -17.19 -29.85 -4.80
N TRP A 397 -17.99 -29.12 -4.06
CA TRP A 397 -19.26 -28.62 -4.55
C TRP A 397 -19.16 -27.11 -4.69
N ALA A 398 -19.67 -26.58 -5.78
CA ALA A 398 -19.67 -25.17 -6.09
C ALA A 398 -21.05 -24.74 -6.62
N MET A 399 -21.43 -23.53 -6.30
CA MET A 399 -22.64 -22.90 -6.81
C MET A 399 -22.34 -21.46 -7.18
N VAL A 400 -22.81 -21.01 -8.33
CA VAL A 400 -22.87 -19.58 -8.65
C VAL A 400 -24.14 -19.02 -8.02
N PRO A 401 -24.06 -18.17 -7.00
CA PRO A 401 -25.24 -17.68 -6.31
C PRO A 401 -26.19 -16.91 -7.24
N SER A 402 -27.45 -17.25 -7.22
CA SER A 402 -28.52 -16.55 -7.94
C SER A 402 -29.81 -16.51 -7.11
N ALA A 403 -30.81 -15.75 -7.57
CA ALA A 403 -32.13 -15.76 -6.96
C ALA A 403 -32.86 -17.12 -7.14
N ASP A 404 -32.61 -17.78 -8.27
CA ASP A 404 -33.32 -19.01 -8.66
C ASP A 404 -32.85 -20.23 -7.87
N ASN A 405 -31.59 -20.22 -7.36
CA ASN A 405 -31.02 -21.31 -6.58
C ASN A 405 -30.89 -20.99 -5.08
N GLY A 406 -31.48 -19.89 -4.62
CA GLY A 406 -31.41 -19.46 -3.22
C GLY A 406 -30.03 -18.95 -2.78
N GLY A 407 -29.03 -18.92 -3.68
CA GLY A 407 -27.68 -18.54 -3.36
C GLY A 407 -27.53 -17.09 -2.88
N ASN A 408 -28.40 -16.19 -3.34
CA ASN A 408 -28.40 -14.80 -2.89
C ASN A 408 -28.81 -14.64 -1.42
N ASP A 409 -29.53 -15.63 -0.87
CA ASP A 409 -30.01 -15.62 0.51
C ASP A 409 -28.99 -16.25 1.49
N LEU A 410 -27.95 -16.93 1.00
CA LEU A 410 -26.92 -17.54 1.83
C LEU A 410 -26.14 -16.50 2.65
N GLY A 411 -25.96 -15.30 2.11
CA GLY A 411 -25.28 -14.21 2.78
C GLY A 411 -23.87 -14.60 3.23
N LYS A 412 -23.48 -14.19 4.43
CA LYS A 412 -22.21 -14.52 5.07
C LYS A 412 -22.32 -15.67 6.10
N THR A 413 -23.45 -16.30 6.22
CA THR A 413 -23.73 -17.30 7.26
C THR A 413 -23.38 -18.73 6.85
N TRP A 414 -23.11 -18.95 5.58
CA TRP A 414 -22.81 -20.27 5.03
C TRP A 414 -21.39 -20.80 5.40
N HIS A 415 -20.50 -19.93 5.88
CA HIS A 415 -19.16 -20.32 6.28
C HIS A 415 -19.01 -20.29 7.81
N GLY A 416 -18.40 -21.33 8.37
CA GLY A 416 -18.13 -21.44 9.80
C GLY A 416 -19.37 -21.69 10.66
N GLY A 417 -20.43 -22.19 10.07
CA GLY A 417 -21.66 -22.57 10.74
C GLY A 417 -21.68 -24.04 11.15
N SER A 418 -22.85 -24.52 11.54
CA SER A 418 -23.07 -25.93 11.82
C SER A 418 -23.22 -26.71 10.51
N GLU A 419 -22.29 -27.61 10.25
CA GLU A 419 -22.39 -28.58 9.16
C GLU A 419 -23.34 -29.72 9.56
N PRO A 420 -24.00 -30.42 8.63
CA PRO A 420 -23.82 -30.32 7.18
C PRO A 420 -24.67 -29.23 6.53
N PHE A 421 -24.07 -28.57 5.54
CA PHE A 421 -24.78 -27.67 4.65
C PHE A 421 -25.50 -28.48 3.56
N ASP A 422 -26.74 -28.18 3.26
CA ASP A 422 -27.43 -28.80 2.14
C ASP A 422 -26.86 -28.27 0.83
N HIS A 423 -26.25 -29.14 0.07
CA HIS A 423 -25.57 -28.84 -1.20
C HIS A 423 -25.97 -29.77 -2.31
N ASP A 424 -27.11 -30.42 -2.18
CA ASP A 424 -27.59 -31.42 -3.15
C ASP A 424 -27.79 -30.83 -4.56
N ASP A 425 -28.08 -29.54 -4.63
CA ASP A 425 -28.26 -28.79 -5.88
C ASP A 425 -26.99 -28.08 -6.38
N TRP A 426 -25.84 -28.33 -5.76
CA TRP A 426 -24.57 -27.71 -6.17
C TRP A 426 -23.83 -28.58 -7.18
N ASP A 427 -23.13 -27.94 -8.13
CA ASP A 427 -22.25 -28.64 -9.06
C ASP A 427 -21.05 -29.24 -8.32
N SER A 428 -20.69 -30.48 -8.67
CA SER A 428 -19.55 -31.17 -8.06
C SER A 428 -18.43 -31.46 -9.06
N GLY A 429 -17.19 -31.34 -8.61
CA GLY A 429 -16.01 -31.65 -9.39
C GLY A 429 -14.78 -31.95 -8.54
N ASN A 430 -13.73 -32.49 -9.13
CA ASN A 430 -12.52 -32.94 -8.45
C ASN A 430 -11.35 -31.96 -8.59
N ASP A 431 -11.46 -30.94 -9.44
CA ASP A 431 -10.40 -29.97 -9.73
C ASP A 431 -10.65 -28.59 -9.12
N GLY A 432 -9.89 -27.60 -9.53
CA GLY A 432 -10.08 -26.22 -9.12
C GLY A 432 -11.48 -25.71 -9.47
N VAL A 433 -12.08 -24.94 -8.56
CA VAL A 433 -13.35 -24.25 -8.82
C VAL A 433 -13.04 -22.84 -9.25
N GLY A 434 -13.46 -22.47 -10.44
CA GLY A 434 -13.33 -21.11 -10.96
C GLY A 434 -14.63 -20.70 -11.66
N TYR A 435 -14.91 -19.40 -11.64
CA TYR A 435 -15.99 -18.79 -12.41
C TYR A 435 -15.39 -18.00 -13.57
N ASP A 436 -15.75 -18.39 -14.78
CA ASP A 436 -15.37 -17.67 -15.99
C ASP A 436 -16.61 -17.10 -16.67
N GLN A 437 -16.56 -15.79 -16.99
CA GLN A 437 -17.65 -15.12 -17.72
C GLN A 437 -17.59 -15.31 -19.23
N ASN A 438 -16.46 -15.83 -19.77
CA ASN A 438 -16.20 -15.86 -21.22
C ASN A 438 -16.13 -17.26 -21.83
N ALA A 439 -16.29 -18.33 -21.04
CA ALA A 439 -16.24 -19.75 -21.50
C ALA A 439 -14.97 -20.12 -22.28
N ASP A 440 -13.83 -19.55 -21.97
CA ASP A 440 -12.52 -19.80 -22.59
C ASP A 440 -11.67 -20.77 -21.72
N TYR A 441 -12.13 -22.04 -21.59
CA TYR A 441 -11.34 -23.16 -21.08
C TYR A 441 -11.11 -24.21 -22.14
#